data_744c2f10a49357f9fed67fd8770fb471
#
_entry.id   744c2f10a49357f9fed67fd8770fb471
#
_cell.length_a   1.000
_cell.length_b   1.000
_cell.length_c   1.000
_cell.angle_alpha   90.00
_cell.angle_beta   90.00
_cell.angle_gamma   90.00
#
_symmetry.space_group_name_H-M   'P 1'
#
loop_
_entity.id
_entity.type
_entity.pdbx_description
1 polymer ?
#
loop_
_entity_poly.entity_id
_entity_poly.type
_entity_poly.pdbx_seq_one_letter_code
_entity_poly.pdbx_strand_id
1 'polypeptide(L)'
;VPVLNVYENIVLPVELDGDTVDKNFMDEVVQMLALGDKLQNMPNNLSGGQQQRVAIARALVSKPAIILADEPTGNLDSKTSSDVLGLLKVTSQKFHQTIVMITHNSEIAQLADRIVRIEDGKIAE
;
A
#
# COMPACT_ATOMS: atom_id res chain seq x y z
N VAL A 1 -10.06 -3.75 8.35
CA VAL A 1 -11.30 -4.18 9.01
C VAL A 1 -11.64 -3.17 10.11
N PRO A 2 -12.85 -2.57 10.09
CA PRO A 2 -13.16 -1.44 10.98
C PRO A 2 -13.23 -1.76 12.47
N VAL A 3 -13.38 -3.00 12.85
CA VAL A 3 -13.46 -3.41 14.27
C VAL A 3 -12.09 -3.74 14.86
N LEU A 4 -11.03 -3.71 14.05
CA LEU A 4 -9.66 -3.99 14.46
C LEU A 4 -8.87 -2.68 14.48
N ASN A 5 -7.88 -2.58 15.37
CA ASN A 5 -6.96 -1.43 15.35
C ASN A 5 -5.98 -1.54 14.18
N VAL A 6 -5.12 -0.51 14.01
CA VAL A 6 -4.15 -0.48 12.91
C VAL A 6 -3.23 -1.69 12.94
N TYR A 7 -2.65 -2.01 14.10
CA TYR A 7 -1.76 -3.16 14.24
C TYR A 7 -2.45 -4.45 13.81
N GLU A 8 -3.66 -4.70 14.32
CA GLU A 8 -4.42 -5.90 14.00
C GLU A 8 -4.75 -6.00 12.52
N ASN A 9 -5.07 -4.87 11.88
CA ASN A 9 -5.32 -4.84 10.44
C ASN A 9 -4.08 -5.20 9.63
N ILE A 10 -2.91 -4.71 10.03
CA ILE A 10 -1.66 -4.97 9.31
C ILE A 10 -1.30 -6.46 9.36
N VAL A 11 -1.40 -7.08 10.53
CA VAL A 11 -0.95 -8.46 10.71
C VAL A 11 -1.98 -9.52 10.33
N LEU A 12 -3.24 -9.13 10.13
CA LEU A 12 -4.33 -10.06 9.91
C LEU A 12 -4.09 -11.06 8.77
N PRO A 13 -3.66 -10.67 7.56
CA PRO A 13 -3.45 -11.64 6.49
C PRO A 13 -2.41 -12.71 6.83
N VAL A 14 -1.33 -12.30 7.50
CA VAL A 14 -0.26 -13.23 7.91
C VAL A 14 -0.79 -14.23 8.92
N GLU A 15 -1.53 -13.75 9.92
CA GLU A 15 -2.08 -14.61 10.96
C GLU A 15 -3.17 -15.55 10.42
N LEU A 16 -3.98 -15.10 9.46
CA LEU A 16 -4.99 -15.95 8.83
C LEU A 16 -4.36 -17.10 8.05
N ASP A 17 -3.15 -16.91 7.50
CA ASP A 17 -2.41 -17.97 6.83
C ASP A 17 -1.71 -18.91 7.81
N GLY A 18 -1.88 -18.71 9.11
CA GLY A 18 -1.25 -19.53 10.12
C GLY A 18 0.23 -19.21 10.37
N ASP A 19 0.74 -18.15 9.77
CA ASP A 19 2.12 -17.70 9.93
C ASP A 19 2.26 -16.72 11.08
N THR A 20 3.50 -16.50 11.48
CA THR A 20 3.86 -15.49 12.47
C THR A 20 4.49 -14.31 11.75
N VAL A 21 4.10 -13.09 12.14
CA VAL A 21 4.66 -11.87 11.59
C VAL A 21 6.14 -11.77 11.97
N ASP A 22 6.98 -11.46 10.96
CA ASP A 22 8.37 -11.09 11.20
C ASP A 22 8.40 -9.71 11.86
N LYS A 23 8.67 -9.69 13.15
CA LYS A 23 8.56 -8.46 13.94
C LYS A 23 9.54 -7.39 13.52
N ASN A 24 10.78 -7.76 13.18
CA ASN A 24 11.78 -6.79 12.73
C ASN A 24 11.39 -6.16 11.39
N PHE A 25 10.90 -6.97 10.48
CA PHE A 25 10.42 -6.49 9.18
C PHE A 25 9.20 -5.59 9.35
N MET A 26 8.26 -5.97 10.20
CA MET A 26 7.10 -5.13 10.50
C MET A 26 7.49 -3.79 11.08
N ASP A 27 8.42 -3.76 12.03
CA ASP A 27 8.90 -2.52 12.63
C ASP A 27 9.50 -1.59 11.56
N GLU A 28 10.26 -2.14 10.62
CA GLU A 28 10.84 -1.39 9.52
C GLU A 28 9.77 -0.80 8.60
N VAL A 29 8.77 -1.61 8.24
CA VAL A 29 7.65 -1.16 7.40
C VAL A 29 6.86 -0.05 8.10
N VAL A 30 6.52 -0.24 9.36
CA VAL A 30 5.78 0.73 10.17
C VAL A 30 6.54 2.06 10.26
N GLN A 31 7.85 2.01 10.45
CA GLN A 31 8.68 3.20 10.52
C GLN A 31 8.73 3.93 9.17
N MET A 32 8.90 3.22 8.07
CA MET A 32 8.94 3.82 6.75
C MET A 32 7.61 4.50 6.38
N LEU A 33 6.50 3.95 6.83
CA LEU A 33 5.18 4.49 6.55
C LEU A 33 4.68 5.47 7.61
N ALA A 34 5.52 5.78 8.60
CA ALA A 34 5.21 6.73 9.69
C ALA A 34 3.94 6.35 10.46
N LEU A 35 3.76 5.07 10.75
CA LEU A 35 2.59 4.55 11.46
C LEU A 35 2.88 4.18 12.93
N GLY A 36 4.10 4.41 13.41
CA GLY A 36 4.51 3.94 14.73
C GLY A 36 3.65 4.43 15.88
N ASP A 37 3.16 5.66 15.81
CA ASP A 37 2.30 6.25 16.83
C ASP A 37 0.80 6.01 16.58
N LYS A 38 0.46 5.27 15.53
CA LYS A 38 -0.93 5.01 15.11
C LYS A 38 -1.38 3.57 15.29
N LEU A 39 -0.50 2.68 15.75
CA LEU A 39 -0.77 1.23 15.78
C LEU A 39 -1.99 0.86 16.65
N GLN A 40 -2.28 1.63 17.68
CA GLN A 40 -3.42 1.37 18.56
C GLN A 40 -4.69 2.11 18.13
N ASN A 41 -4.62 2.95 17.10
CA ASN A 41 -5.77 3.69 16.62
C ASN A 41 -6.73 2.80 15.84
N MET A 42 -8.00 3.18 15.83
CA MET A 42 -9.00 2.53 14.98
C MET A 42 -8.98 3.17 13.58
N PRO A 43 -9.32 2.43 12.52
CA PRO A 43 -9.24 2.96 11.16
C PRO A 43 -10.03 4.23 10.92
N ASN A 44 -11.20 4.38 11.54
CA ASN A 44 -12.03 5.57 11.36
C ASN A 44 -11.48 6.83 12.04
N ASN A 45 -10.42 6.69 12.84
CA ASN A 45 -9.72 7.83 13.44
C ASN A 45 -8.52 8.28 12.60
N LEU A 46 -8.35 7.72 11.40
CA LEU A 46 -7.24 8.03 10.52
C LEU A 46 -7.71 8.86 9.33
N SER A 47 -6.80 9.70 8.80
CA SER A 47 -7.01 10.37 7.51
C SER A 47 -7.05 9.35 6.37
N GLY A 48 -7.55 9.76 5.20
CA GLY A 48 -7.53 8.91 4.01
C GLY A 48 -6.14 8.44 3.63
N GLY A 49 -5.15 9.34 3.71
CA GLY A 49 -3.77 8.99 3.43
C GLY A 49 -3.18 8.01 4.44
N GLN A 50 -3.51 8.19 5.72
CA GLN A 50 -3.08 7.26 6.76
C GLN A 50 -3.71 5.88 6.57
N GLN A 51 -4.99 5.82 6.19
CA GLN A 51 -5.66 4.55 5.88
C GLN A 51 -4.99 3.84 4.71
N GLN A 52 -4.58 4.58 3.68
CA GLN A 52 -3.84 4.00 2.55
C GLN A 52 -2.47 3.49 2.97
N ARG A 53 -1.78 4.20 3.86
CA ARG A 53 -0.50 3.71 4.41
C ARG A 53 -0.69 2.40 5.17
N VAL A 54 -1.77 2.26 5.92
CA VAL A 54 -2.10 0.99 6.60
C VAL A 54 -2.32 -0.13 5.59
N ALA A 55 -3.03 0.16 4.50
CA ALA A 55 -3.24 -0.83 3.43
C ALA A 55 -1.92 -1.26 2.79
N ILE A 56 -1.00 -0.31 2.56
CA ILE A 56 0.34 -0.62 2.04
C ILE A 56 1.11 -1.49 3.03
N ALA A 57 1.11 -1.12 4.31
CA ALA A 57 1.78 -1.90 5.35
C ALA A 57 1.25 -3.34 5.41
N ARG A 58 -0.06 -3.50 5.35
CA ARG A 58 -0.69 -4.82 5.35
C ARG A 58 -0.22 -5.68 4.18
N ALA A 59 -0.12 -5.08 2.99
CA ALA A 59 0.38 -5.78 1.81
C ALA A 59 1.85 -6.15 1.95
N LEU A 60 2.69 -5.22 2.43
CA LEU A 60 4.14 -5.42 2.53
C LEU A 60 4.51 -6.49 3.56
N VAL A 61 3.82 -6.53 4.70
CA VAL A 61 4.16 -7.41 5.82
C VAL A 61 4.00 -8.88 5.46
N SER A 62 3.14 -9.23 4.53
CA SER A 62 3.01 -10.60 4.05
C SER A 62 4.12 -11.00 3.07
N LYS A 63 5.04 -10.09 2.74
CA LYS A 63 6.20 -10.32 1.88
C LYS A 63 5.84 -10.88 0.49
N PRO A 64 4.87 -10.29 -0.23
CA PRO A 64 4.50 -10.79 -1.55
C PRO A 64 5.56 -10.42 -2.59
N ALA A 65 5.66 -11.20 -3.65
CA ALA A 65 6.50 -10.84 -4.80
C ALA A 65 5.83 -9.74 -5.64
N ILE A 66 4.51 -9.73 -5.68
CA ILE A 66 3.72 -8.77 -6.47
C ILE A 66 2.66 -8.13 -5.59
N ILE A 67 2.55 -6.82 -5.69
CA ILE A 67 1.49 -6.04 -5.03
C ILE A 67 0.56 -5.48 -6.11
N LEU A 68 -0.73 -5.73 -5.95
CA LEU A 68 -1.75 -5.17 -6.83
C LEU A 68 -2.36 -3.93 -6.18
N ALA A 69 -2.31 -2.81 -6.88
CA ALA A 69 -2.86 -1.54 -6.42
C ALA A 69 -3.89 -1.03 -7.43
N ASP A 70 -5.16 -1.06 -7.04
CA ASP A 70 -6.26 -0.62 -7.91
C ASP A 70 -6.70 0.78 -7.47
N GLU A 71 -6.39 1.78 -8.30
CA GLU A 71 -6.70 3.18 -8.04
C GLU A 71 -6.35 3.59 -6.60
N PRO A 72 -5.09 3.42 -6.16
CA PRO A 72 -4.74 3.54 -4.74
C PRO A 72 -4.95 4.94 -4.15
N THR A 73 -5.10 5.95 -4.99
CA THR A 73 -5.28 7.34 -4.55
C THR A 73 -6.58 7.96 -5.02
N GLY A 74 -7.56 7.15 -5.43
CA GLY A 74 -8.78 7.61 -6.07
C GLY A 74 -9.60 8.61 -5.25
N ASN A 75 -9.54 8.54 -3.92
CA ASN A 75 -10.32 9.39 -3.03
C ASN A 75 -9.46 10.41 -2.26
N LEU A 76 -8.20 10.60 -2.68
CA LEU A 76 -7.27 11.48 -1.98
C LEU A 76 -7.03 12.77 -2.76
N ASP A 77 -6.69 13.85 -2.04
CA ASP A 77 -6.29 15.09 -2.69
C ASP A 77 -4.90 14.94 -3.35
N SER A 78 -4.50 15.93 -4.14
CA SER A 78 -3.27 15.85 -4.96
C SER A 78 -2.01 15.67 -4.11
N LYS A 79 -1.92 16.41 -3.00
CA LYS A 79 -0.74 16.34 -2.13
C LYS A 79 -0.64 15.00 -1.43
N THR A 80 -1.75 14.54 -0.84
CA THR A 80 -1.79 13.26 -0.16
C THR A 80 -1.55 12.11 -1.13
N SER A 81 -2.09 12.21 -2.35
CA SER A 81 -1.84 11.23 -3.41
C SER A 81 -0.37 11.12 -3.75
N SER A 82 0.32 12.27 -3.93
CA SER A 82 1.76 12.27 -4.20
C SER A 82 2.55 11.62 -3.08
N ASP A 83 2.21 11.93 -1.83
CA ASP A 83 2.88 11.36 -0.66
C ASP A 83 2.72 9.84 -0.59
N VAL A 84 1.50 9.35 -0.81
CA VAL A 84 1.20 7.91 -0.78
C VAL A 84 1.92 7.17 -1.91
N LEU A 85 1.87 7.71 -3.12
CA LEU A 85 2.53 7.10 -4.28
C LEU A 85 4.05 7.10 -4.12
N GLY A 86 4.62 8.17 -3.57
CA GLY A 86 6.05 8.23 -3.28
C GLY A 86 6.48 7.17 -2.28
N LEU A 87 5.71 6.98 -1.22
CA LEU A 87 5.95 5.93 -0.23
C LEU A 87 5.86 4.53 -0.85
N LEU A 88 4.84 4.31 -1.66
CA LEU A 88 4.66 3.02 -2.34
C LEU A 88 5.86 2.70 -3.24
N LYS A 89 6.35 3.68 -3.98
CA LYS A 89 7.53 3.51 -4.83
C LYS A 89 8.79 3.22 -4.02
N VAL A 90 9.04 3.99 -2.97
CA VAL A 90 10.23 3.82 -2.13
C VAL A 90 10.22 2.46 -1.43
N THR A 91 9.08 2.06 -0.86
CA THR A 91 8.98 0.78 -0.16
C THR A 91 9.11 -0.39 -1.10
N SER A 92 8.55 -0.30 -2.31
CA SER A 92 8.69 -1.39 -3.30
C SER A 92 10.14 -1.59 -3.73
N GLN A 93 10.88 -0.50 -3.91
CA GLN A 93 12.29 -0.57 -4.27
C GLN A 93 13.12 -1.15 -3.13
N LYS A 94 12.87 -0.70 -1.91
CA LYS A 94 13.63 -1.18 -0.75
C LYS A 94 13.39 -2.66 -0.48
N PHE A 95 12.17 -3.14 -0.61
CA PHE A 95 11.82 -4.53 -0.31
C PHE A 95 11.76 -5.43 -1.55
N HIS A 96 12.25 -4.93 -2.68
CA HIS A 96 12.36 -5.67 -3.96
C HIS A 96 11.03 -6.30 -4.38
N GLN A 97 9.97 -5.50 -4.33
CA GLN A 97 8.64 -5.95 -4.71
C GLN A 97 8.20 -5.29 -6.01
N THR A 98 7.47 -6.04 -6.82
CA THR A 98 6.86 -5.53 -8.04
C THR A 98 5.46 -5.02 -7.74
N ILE A 99 5.16 -3.80 -8.20
CA ILE A 99 3.83 -3.23 -8.06
C ILE A 99 3.17 -3.19 -9.43
N VAL A 100 1.96 -3.74 -9.51
CA VAL A 100 1.08 -3.59 -10.67
C VAL A 100 -0.03 -2.64 -10.25
N MET A 101 -0.07 -1.47 -10.85
CA MET A 101 -1.02 -0.42 -10.51
C MET A 101 -2.03 -0.24 -11.65
N ILE A 102 -3.30 -0.20 -11.29
CA ILE A 102 -4.38 0.12 -12.21
C ILE A 102 -4.80 1.56 -11.95
N THR A 103 -4.78 2.39 -12.98
CA THR A 103 -5.17 3.79 -12.84
C THR A 103 -5.72 4.32 -14.16
N HIS A 104 -6.68 5.25 -14.07
CA HIS A 104 -7.17 6.04 -15.20
C HIS A 104 -6.44 7.38 -15.32
N ASN A 105 -5.58 7.71 -14.37
CA ASN A 105 -4.88 8.99 -14.32
C ASN A 105 -3.52 8.85 -15.02
N SER A 106 -3.36 9.56 -16.15
CA SER A 106 -2.12 9.50 -16.94
C SER A 106 -0.90 10.07 -16.21
N GLU A 107 -1.10 11.06 -15.33
CA GLU A 107 0.01 11.61 -14.55
C GLU A 107 0.54 10.60 -13.54
N ILE A 108 -0.36 9.86 -12.90
CA ILE A 108 0.00 8.79 -11.98
C ILE A 108 0.72 7.67 -12.74
N ALA A 109 0.23 7.30 -13.93
CA ALA A 109 0.85 6.27 -14.75
C ALA A 109 2.30 6.60 -15.12
N GLN A 110 2.64 7.89 -15.25
CA GLN A 110 4.01 8.33 -15.55
C GLN A 110 5.02 7.99 -14.45
N LEU A 111 4.57 7.69 -13.25
CA LEU A 111 5.46 7.31 -12.14
C LEU A 111 5.96 5.87 -12.26
N ALA A 112 5.35 5.07 -13.10
CA ALA A 112 5.72 3.67 -13.28
C ALA A 112 6.96 3.52 -14.17
N ASP A 113 7.67 2.42 -13.97
CA ASP A 113 8.82 2.07 -14.82
C ASP A 113 8.34 1.61 -16.20
N ARG A 114 7.13 1.04 -16.27
CA ARG A 114 6.54 0.58 -17.52
C ARG A 114 5.02 0.84 -17.48
N ILE A 115 4.49 1.29 -18.60
CA ILE A 115 3.06 1.52 -18.77
C ILE A 115 2.50 0.56 -19.82
N VAL A 116 1.40 -0.13 -19.46
CA VAL A 116 0.64 -0.94 -20.40
C VAL A 116 -0.74 -0.34 -20.50
N ARG A 117 -1.13 0.06 -21.72
CA ARG A 117 -2.45 0.61 -21.98
C ARG A 117 -3.40 -0.50 -22.41
N ILE A 118 -4.60 -0.46 -21.89
CA ILE A 118 -5.65 -1.41 -22.25
C ILE A 118 -6.82 -0.64 -22.83
N GLU A 119 -7.22 -0.97 -24.06
CA GLU A 119 -8.36 -0.38 -24.73
C GLU A 119 -9.25 -1.51 -25.28
N ASP A 120 -10.55 -1.45 -25.02
CA ASP A 120 -11.53 -2.45 -25.46
C ASP A 120 -11.10 -3.89 -25.09
N GLY A 121 -10.53 -4.05 -23.90
CA GLY A 121 -10.09 -5.36 -23.40
C GLY A 121 -8.80 -5.88 -24.01
N LYS A 122 -8.08 -5.06 -24.79
CA LYS A 122 -6.85 -5.44 -25.46
C LYS A 122 -5.71 -4.51 -25.12
N ILE A 123 -4.50 -5.02 -25.12
CA ILE A 123 -3.29 -4.23 -24.93
C ILE A 123 -3.09 -3.33 -26.16
N ALA A 124 -2.97 -2.03 -25.92
CA ALA A 124 -2.73 -1.02 -26.94
C ALA A 124 -1.46 -0.26 -26.60
N GLU A 125 -0.33 -0.75 -27.04
CA GLU A 125 0.97 -0.10 -26.83
C GLU A 125 1.29 0.89 -27.92
#